data_5bebbe8c8ca3921f1faf3212e7d98ce5
#
_entry.id   5bebbe8c8ca3921f1faf3212e7d98ce5
#
_cell.length_a   1.000
_cell.length_b   1.000
_cell.length_c   1.000
_cell.angle_alpha   90.00
_cell.angle_beta   90.00
_cell.angle_gamma   90.00
#
_symmetry.space_group_name_H-M   'P 1'
#
loop_
_entity.id
_entity.type
_entity.pdbx_description
1 polymer ?
#
loop_
_entity_poly.entity_id
_entity_poly.type
_entity_poly.pdbx_seq_one_letter_code
_entity_poly.pdbx_strand_id
1 'polypeptide(L)'
;MIRGHSIKVCAAADEQILLIPEGLHDFAGAEVIMTSGRASIFHKLLHQDAFGTEFFSNAPCLAYVLRGCETFVDADGEETTVVQGDTLLLPRHHHMVSEFSSETGPLEAVLFFFSDAVIAEFLAATSRGATTAPRSQTALFAGSPSLHEYVSALPRVYGGLQASPALVKSKLLELLLLLDLHDHQGQLWRFLVHENSQRARRNIKQVMRAHALADLSVADYATLSGRSVSTFQRDFKRAFGEAPSVWLRRARLDHARDRVIDGNDTIADIALAAGFSDTSHFIKAYKAHFNQTPKQHRLHLA
;
A
#
# COMPACT_ATOMS: atom_id res chain seq x y z
N MET A 1 -25.11 -28.21 -8.79
CA MET A 1 -24.40 -27.73 -9.99
C MET A 1 -23.66 -26.46 -9.59
N ILE A 2 -22.40 -26.59 -9.24
CA ILE A 2 -21.54 -25.46 -8.83
C ILE A 2 -20.92 -24.93 -10.12
N ARG A 3 -21.30 -23.74 -10.55
CA ARG A 3 -20.67 -23.05 -11.68
C ARG A 3 -19.36 -22.47 -11.19
N GLY A 4 -18.26 -23.06 -11.62
CA GLY A 4 -16.93 -22.49 -11.45
C GLY A 4 -16.85 -21.14 -12.20
N HIS A 5 -16.62 -20.08 -11.47
CA HIS A 5 -16.21 -18.79 -12.04
C HIS A 5 -14.74 -18.93 -12.44
N SER A 6 -14.54 -18.99 -13.74
CA SER A 6 -13.22 -18.90 -14.35
C SER A 6 -12.73 -17.47 -14.17
N ILE A 7 -11.72 -17.30 -13.34
CA ILE A 7 -11.01 -16.02 -13.19
C ILE A 7 -10.37 -15.73 -14.55
N LYS A 8 -10.94 -14.80 -15.29
CA LYS A 8 -10.28 -14.21 -16.45
C LYS A 8 -9.15 -13.32 -15.92
N VAL A 9 -7.95 -13.87 -15.90
CA VAL A 9 -6.72 -13.08 -15.80
C VAL A 9 -6.67 -12.25 -17.09
N CYS A 10 -7.07 -10.99 -17.02
CA CYS A 10 -6.80 -10.02 -18.07
C CYS A 10 -5.34 -9.63 -17.96
N ALA A 11 -4.59 -9.95 -19.02
CA ALA A 11 -3.16 -9.69 -19.14
C ALA A 11 -2.86 -8.19 -19.26
N ALA A 12 -1.78 -7.78 -18.56
CA ALA A 12 -0.84 -6.73 -18.93
C ALA A 12 -1.36 -5.30 -19.13
N ALA A 13 -1.40 -4.57 -18.03
CA ALA A 13 -0.99 -3.16 -18.00
C ALA A 13 -0.18 -2.99 -16.73
N ASP A 14 0.96 -2.28 -16.79
CA ASP A 14 1.94 -2.04 -15.74
C ASP A 14 1.48 -2.39 -14.31
N GLU A 15 1.92 -3.54 -13.79
CA GLU A 15 1.70 -3.98 -12.41
C GLU A 15 2.54 -3.12 -11.44
N GLN A 16 2.18 -1.85 -11.34
CA GLN A 16 2.81 -0.95 -10.37
C GLN A 16 2.01 -1.00 -9.07
N ILE A 17 2.60 -1.58 -8.01
CA ILE A 17 2.02 -1.56 -6.67
C ILE A 17 1.90 -0.12 -6.21
N LEU A 18 0.69 0.33 -5.93
CA LEU A 18 0.40 1.67 -5.41
C LEU A 18 0.81 1.77 -3.94
N LEU A 19 1.82 2.56 -3.65
CA LEU A 19 2.21 2.86 -2.26
C LEU A 19 1.29 3.95 -1.70
N ILE A 20 0.49 3.62 -0.71
CA ILE A 20 -0.43 4.59 -0.10
C ILE A 20 0.08 5.05 1.28
N PRO A 21 -0.04 6.36 1.61
CA PRO A 21 -0.79 7.42 0.92
C PRO A 21 -0.06 8.08 -0.27
N GLU A 22 1.24 7.90 -0.45
CA GLU A 22 2.05 8.69 -1.38
C GLU A 22 1.54 8.59 -2.84
N GLY A 23 1.27 7.39 -3.32
CA GLY A 23 0.80 7.14 -4.68
C GLY A 23 -0.63 7.62 -4.97
N LEU A 24 -1.44 7.92 -3.93
CA LEU A 24 -2.78 8.47 -4.13
C LEU A 24 -2.79 9.88 -4.69
N HIS A 25 -1.68 10.62 -4.61
CA HIS A 25 -1.57 11.95 -5.22
C HIS A 25 -1.66 11.92 -6.74
N ASP A 26 -1.23 10.81 -7.34
CA ASP A 26 -1.19 10.62 -8.80
C ASP A 26 -2.25 9.60 -9.27
N PHE A 27 -3.03 9.05 -8.35
CA PHE A 27 -4.06 8.05 -8.65
C PHE A 27 -5.33 8.72 -9.19
N ALA A 28 -5.74 8.32 -10.40
CA ALA A 28 -6.97 8.81 -11.00
C ALA A 28 -8.20 8.41 -10.16
N GLY A 29 -8.96 9.38 -9.69
CA GLY A 29 -10.13 9.16 -8.83
C GLY A 29 -9.83 9.31 -7.33
N ALA A 30 -8.64 9.80 -6.94
CA ALA A 30 -8.38 10.23 -5.58
C ALA A 30 -7.95 11.71 -5.55
N GLU A 31 -8.58 12.50 -4.71
CA GLU A 31 -8.26 13.90 -4.50
C GLU A 31 -7.85 14.16 -3.06
N VAL A 32 -6.83 15.01 -2.86
CA VAL A 32 -6.38 15.40 -1.53
C VAL A 32 -7.38 16.36 -0.91
N ILE A 33 -7.99 16.01 0.22
CA ILE A 33 -8.74 16.96 1.05
C ILE A 33 -7.77 17.77 1.91
N MET A 34 -6.86 17.09 2.61
CA MET A 34 -5.87 17.69 3.48
C MET A 34 -4.63 16.81 3.60
N THR A 35 -3.45 17.42 3.76
CA THR A 35 -2.21 16.68 4.02
C THR A 35 -1.26 17.44 4.93
N SER A 36 -0.52 16.72 5.76
CA SER A 36 0.58 17.22 6.58
C SER A 36 1.58 16.09 6.89
N GLY A 37 2.65 16.04 6.12
CA GLY A 37 3.60 14.93 6.17
C GLY A 37 2.93 13.61 5.79
N ARG A 38 2.94 12.62 6.70
CA ARG A 38 2.28 11.32 6.50
C ARG A 38 0.81 11.31 6.92
N ALA A 39 0.35 12.35 7.60
CA ALA A 39 -1.04 12.49 7.96
C ALA A 39 -1.80 13.10 6.79
N SER A 40 -2.82 12.41 6.27
CA SER A 40 -3.56 12.88 5.10
C SER A 40 -4.98 12.34 5.06
N ILE A 41 -5.84 13.08 4.37
CA ILE A 41 -7.22 12.72 4.11
C ILE A 41 -7.45 12.87 2.61
N PHE A 42 -7.91 11.79 1.97
CA PHE A 42 -8.24 11.76 0.55
C PHE A 42 -9.71 11.48 0.34
N HIS A 43 -10.27 12.05 -0.70
CA HIS A 43 -11.57 11.71 -1.26
C HIS A 43 -11.36 10.82 -2.48
N LYS A 44 -11.89 9.61 -2.45
CA LYS A 44 -11.83 8.63 -3.54
C LYS A 44 -13.19 8.55 -4.21
N LEU A 45 -13.21 8.74 -5.53
CA LEU A 45 -14.40 8.65 -6.35
C LEU A 45 -14.10 7.87 -7.63
N LEU A 46 -14.71 6.70 -7.77
CA LEU A 46 -14.55 5.84 -8.94
C LEU A 46 -15.90 5.70 -9.67
N HIS A 47 -15.88 5.95 -10.97
CA HIS A 47 -17.04 5.83 -11.86
C HIS A 47 -16.96 4.63 -12.81
N GLN A 48 -15.78 4.02 -12.95
CA GLN A 48 -15.50 2.92 -13.85
C GLN A 48 -14.90 1.76 -13.07
N ASP A 49 -15.05 0.56 -13.59
CA ASP A 49 -14.49 -0.65 -13.01
C ASP A 49 -12.99 -0.48 -12.74
N ALA A 50 -12.56 -0.95 -11.58
CA ALA A 50 -11.17 -0.99 -11.18
C ALA A 50 -10.89 -2.34 -10.52
N PHE A 51 -10.36 -3.27 -11.28
CA PHE A 51 -10.02 -4.62 -10.82
C PHE A 51 -8.52 -4.80 -10.72
N GLY A 52 -8.10 -5.58 -9.74
CA GLY A 52 -6.71 -5.96 -9.56
C GLY A 52 -5.80 -4.77 -9.18
N THR A 53 -6.35 -3.71 -8.57
CA THR A 53 -5.50 -2.61 -8.11
C THR A 53 -4.74 -3.03 -6.87
N GLU A 54 -3.45 -3.34 -7.05
CA GLU A 54 -2.57 -3.69 -5.95
C GLU A 54 -2.10 -2.45 -5.20
N PHE A 55 -2.18 -2.47 -3.88
CA PHE A 55 -1.63 -1.42 -3.06
C PHE A 55 -0.92 -1.93 -1.81
N PHE A 56 -0.01 -1.11 -1.31
CA PHE A 56 0.73 -1.36 -0.09
C PHE A 56 0.63 -0.15 0.83
N SER A 57 0.14 -0.36 2.06
CA SER A 57 -0.05 0.73 3.01
C SER A 57 1.24 1.06 3.79
N ASN A 58 1.74 2.29 3.64
CA ASN A 58 2.90 2.80 4.36
C ASN A 58 2.54 3.43 5.71
N ALA A 59 1.26 3.71 5.94
CA ALA A 59 0.72 4.27 7.16
C ALA A 59 -0.56 3.54 7.55
N PRO A 60 -0.94 3.50 8.82
CA PRO A 60 -2.26 3.00 9.20
C PRO A 60 -3.32 3.83 8.50
N CYS A 61 -4.26 3.15 7.87
CA CYS A 61 -5.32 3.76 7.09
C CYS A 61 -6.68 3.37 7.65
N LEU A 62 -7.62 4.32 7.57
CA LEU A 62 -9.03 4.09 7.75
C LEU A 62 -9.73 4.49 6.46
N ALA A 63 -10.50 3.57 5.88
CA ALA A 63 -11.32 3.82 4.72
C ALA A 63 -12.80 3.80 5.14
N TYR A 64 -13.52 4.89 4.87
CA TYR A 64 -14.95 5.00 5.10
C TYR A 64 -15.68 5.06 3.76
N VAL A 65 -16.63 4.17 3.52
CA VAL A 65 -17.41 4.13 2.28
C VAL A 65 -18.66 4.99 2.43
N LEU A 66 -18.71 6.10 1.67
CA LEU A 66 -19.87 7.01 1.61
C LEU A 66 -20.97 6.46 0.70
N ARG A 67 -20.57 5.77 -0.38
CA ARG A 67 -21.50 5.20 -1.38
C ARG A 67 -20.84 4.06 -2.14
N GLY A 68 -21.63 3.05 -2.52
CA GLY A 68 -21.16 1.88 -3.26
C GLY A 68 -20.57 0.81 -2.35
N CYS A 69 -19.76 -0.03 -2.94
CA CYS A 69 -19.02 -1.07 -2.23
C CYS A 69 -17.66 -1.35 -2.92
N GLU A 70 -16.71 -1.83 -2.16
CA GLU A 70 -15.39 -2.22 -2.64
C GLU A 70 -14.96 -3.51 -1.95
N THR A 71 -14.38 -4.44 -2.69
CA THR A 71 -13.85 -5.69 -2.13
C THR A 71 -12.33 -5.62 -2.06
N PHE A 72 -11.77 -6.04 -0.95
CA PHE A 72 -10.34 -6.11 -0.70
C PHE A 72 -9.95 -7.56 -0.51
N VAL A 73 -8.87 -7.97 -1.19
CA VAL A 73 -8.30 -9.31 -1.07
C VAL A 73 -6.91 -9.18 -0.45
N ASP A 74 -6.67 -9.86 0.64
CA ASP A 74 -5.37 -9.84 1.31
C ASP A 74 -4.38 -10.86 0.74
N ALA A 75 -3.16 -10.89 1.29
CA ALA A 75 -2.09 -11.79 0.85
C ALA A 75 -2.39 -13.30 1.08
N ASP A 76 -3.32 -13.61 1.98
CA ASP A 76 -3.77 -14.98 2.26
C ASP A 76 -4.98 -15.37 1.39
N GLY A 77 -5.50 -14.44 0.56
CA GLY A 77 -6.64 -14.62 -0.32
C GLY A 77 -7.99 -14.46 0.39
N GLU A 78 -8.00 -13.89 1.60
CA GLU A 78 -9.24 -13.56 2.30
C GLU A 78 -9.88 -12.29 1.71
N GLU A 79 -11.18 -12.40 1.40
CA GLU A 79 -11.95 -11.31 0.83
C GLU A 79 -12.72 -10.55 1.92
N THR A 80 -12.63 -9.23 1.89
CA THR A 80 -13.39 -8.32 2.75
C THR A 80 -14.15 -7.33 1.89
N THR A 81 -15.47 -7.45 1.83
CA THR A 81 -16.33 -6.46 1.15
C THR A 81 -16.76 -5.38 2.12
N VAL A 82 -16.50 -4.14 1.76
CA VAL A 82 -16.82 -2.93 2.52
C VAL A 82 -17.95 -2.21 1.80
N VAL A 83 -19.06 -2.00 2.47
CA VAL A 83 -20.26 -1.38 1.88
C VAL A 83 -20.49 0.02 2.44
N GLN A 84 -21.44 0.73 1.87
CA GLN A 84 -21.83 2.07 2.34
C GLN A 84 -22.08 2.08 3.86
N GLY A 85 -21.44 3.01 4.54
CA GLY A 85 -21.50 3.19 5.98
C GLY A 85 -20.47 2.41 6.76
N ASP A 86 -19.76 1.48 6.14
CA ASP A 86 -18.69 0.72 6.81
C ASP A 86 -17.38 1.48 6.87
N THR A 87 -16.60 1.13 7.86
CA THR A 87 -15.25 1.62 8.09
C THR A 87 -14.26 0.45 8.12
N LEU A 88 -13.29 0.46 7.22
CA LEU A 88 -12.21 -0.51 7.18
C LEU A 88 -10.95 0.07 7.81
N LEU A 89 -10.38 -0.62 8.79
CA LEU A 89 -9.04 -0.33 9.33
C LEU A 89 -8.00 -1.19 8.61
N LEU A 90 -7.02 -0.55 8.01
CA LEU A 90 -5.88 -1.17 7.33
C LEU A 90 -4.60 -0.89 8.12
N PRO A 91 -3.87 -1.92 8.55
CA PRO A 91 -2.60 -1.74 9.24
C PRO A 91 -1.54 -1.21 8.28
N ARG A 92 -0.50 -0.59 8.83
CA ARG A 92 0.68 -0.26 8.03
C ARG A 92 1.34 -1.52 7.50
N HIS A 93 1.96 -1.38 6.34
CA HIS A 93 2.70 -2.46 5.72
C HIS A 93 1.84 -3.65 5.29
N HIS A 94 0.62 -3.39 4.99
CA HIS A 94 -0.31 -4.39 4.49
C HIS A 94 -0.43 -4.30 2.97
N HIS A 95 -0.31 -5.44 2.32
CA HIS A 95 -0.51 -5.59 0.88
C HIS A 95 -1.94 -6.08 0.65
N MET A 96 -2.66 -5.45 -0.23
CA MET A 96 -4.01 -5.84 -0.61
C MET A 96 -4.25 -5.57 -2.09
N VAL A 97 -5.19 -6.30 -2.65
CA VAL A 97 -5.77 -6.04 -3.97
C VAL A 97 -7.17 -5.46 -3.77
N SER A 98 -7.46 -4.36 -4.43
CA SER A 98 -8.78 -3.72 -4.41
C SER A 98 -9.52 -4.04 -5.70
N GLU A 99 -10.78 -4.41 -5.55
CA GLU A 99 -11.68 -4.72 -6.65
C GLU A 99 -12.98 -3.89 -6.52
N PHE A 100 -13.25 -3.11 -7.55
CA PHE A 100 -14.46 -2.30 -7.65
C PHE A 100 -15.16 -2.55 -8.98
N SER A 101 -16.49 -2.81 -8.92
CA SER A 101 -17.35 -2.86 -10.10
C SER A 101 -18.37 -1.72 -10.07
N SER A 102 -18.47 -1.01 -11.19
CA SER A 102 -19.40 0.11 -11.37
C SER A 102 -20.85 -0.33 -11.67
N GLU A 103 -21.13 -1.63 -11.76
CA GLU A 103 -22.47 -2.16 -12.03
C GLU A 103 -23.52 -1.70 -11.01
N THR A 104 -23.11 -1.53 -9.76
CA THR A 104 -23.98 -1.08 -8.65
C THR A 104 -23.95 0.44 -8.44
N GLY A 105 -23.29 1.18 -9.30
CA GLY A 105 -23.08 2.62 -9.22
C GLY A 105 -21.65 3.00 -8.83
N PRO A 106 -21.37 4.31 -8.68
CA PRO A 106 -20.04 4.77 -8.34
C PRO A 106 -19.65 4.45 -6.90
N LEU A 107 -18.34 4.23 -6.68
CA LEU A 107 -17.75 4.16 -5.36
C LEU A 107 -17.35 5.57 -4.91
N GLU A 108 -17.77 5.94 -3.72
CA GLU A 108 -17.31 7.14 -3.03
C GLU A 108 -16.81 6.76 -1.63
N ALA A 109 -15.57 7.11 -1.30
CA ALA A 109 -14.95 6.80 -0.03
C ALA A 109 -14.03 7.94 0.43
N VAL A 110 -13.79 8.03 1.74
CA VAL A 110 -12.80 8.92 2.32
C VAL A 110 -11.74 8.08 3.02
N LEU A 111 -10.49 8.33 2.68
CA LEU A 111 -9.33 7.60 3.19
C LEU A 111 -8.57 8.50 4.18
N PHE A 112 -8.31 7.98 5.36
CA PHE A 112 -7.63 8.70 6.45
C PHE A 112 -6.31 7.99 6.79
N PHE A 113 -5.21 8.68 6.66
CA PHE A 113 -3.88 8.17 7.01
C PHE A 113 -3.35 8.85 8.25
N PHE A 114 -2.91 8.05 9.21
CA PHE A 114 -2.50 8.54 10.52
C PHE A 114 -0.98 8.59 10.65
N SER A 115 -0.47 9.75 11.11
CA SER A 115 0.91 9.83 11.58
C SER A 115 1.05 9.23 12.98
N ASP A 116 2.28 8.82 13.32
CA ASP A 116 2.60 8.32 14.66
C ASP A 116 2.26 9.33 15.77
N ALA A 117 2.36 10.64 15.48
CA ALA A 117 2.03 11.69 16.45
C ALA A 117 0.53 11.74 16.75
N VAL A 118 -0.33 11.57 15.74
CA VAL A 118 -1.80 11.53 15.92
C VAL A 118 -2.19 10.32 16.74
N ILE A 119 -1.64 9.14 16.42
CA ILE A 119 -1.92 7.90 17.16
C ILE A 119 -1.49 8.02 18.61
N ALA A 120 -0.27 8.53 18.86
CA ALA A 120 0.25 8.69 20.23
C ALA A 120 -0.62 9.64 21.06
N GLU A 121 -1.09 10.73 20.48
CA GLU A 121 -1.95 11.71 21.16
C GLU A 121 -3.33 11.11 21.47
N PHE A 122 -3.94 10.41 20.53
CA PHE A 122 -5.19 9.69 20.76
C PHE A 122 -5.07 8.67 21.90
N LEU A 123 -4.02 7.84 21.90
CA LEU A 123 -3.78 6.84 22.94
C LEU A 123 -3.52 7.48 24.30
N ALA A 124 -2.85 8.65 24.34
CA ALA A 124 -2.65 9.39 25.58
C ALA A 124 -3.96 10.01 26.13
N ALA A 125 -4.85 10.44 25.23
CA ALA A 125 -6.15 11.04 25.61
C ALA A 125 -7.17 10.00 26.09
N THR A 126 -7.08 8.75 25.59
CA THR A 126 -8.11 7.70 25.80
C THR A 126 -7.66 6.60 26.76
N SER A 127 -6.69 6.84 27.63
CA SER A 127 -6.07 5.87 28.57
C SER A 127 -6.99 4.69 28.97
N ARG A 128 -6.94 3.60 28.24
CA ARG A 128 -7.58 2.32 28.59
C ARG A 128 -6.50 1.40 29.20
N GLY A 129 -6.84 0.65 30.24
CA GLY A 129 -5.90 -0.25 30.92
C GLY A 129 -5.24 -1.25 29.98
N ALA A 130 -4.04 -1.70 30.32
CA ALA A 130 -3.22 -2.61 29.52
C ALA A 130 -4.00 -3.88 29.13
N THR A 131 -4.32 -4.00 27.86
CA THR A 131 -4.84 -5.24 27.26
C THR A 131 -3.74 -5.82 26.38
N THR A 132 -3.53 -7.12 26.44
CA THR A 132 -2.63 -7.84 25.53
C THR A 132 -3.14 -7.59 24.09
N ALA A 133 -2.36 -6.84 23.32
CA ALA A 133 -2.74 -6.51 21.94
C ALA A 133 -2.60 -7.75 21.04
N PRO A 134 -3.68 -8.24 20.40
CA PRO A 134 -3.57 -9.24 19.34
C PRO A 134 -2.81 -8.66 18.13
N ARG A 135 -2.43 -9.53 17.18
CA ARG A 135 -1.82 -9.11 15.92
C ARG A 135 -2.70 -8.08 15.21
N SER A 136 -2.07 -7.08 14.58
CA SER A 136 -2.76 -6.14 13.71
C SER A 136 -3.39 -6.91 12.56
N GLN A 137 -4.70 -6.96 12.55
CA GLN A 137 -5.51 -7.51 11.46
C GLN A 137 -6.37 -6.39 10.92
N THR A 138 -6.73 -6.50 9.65
CA THR A 138 -7.80 -5.71 9.06
C THR A 138 -9.04 -5.82 9.92
N ALA A 139 -9.67 -4.72 10.25
CA ALA A 139 -10.88 -4.70 11.06
C ALA A 139 -11.98 -3.88 10.37
N LEU A 140 -13.20 -4.43 10.38
CA LEU A 140 -14.38 -3.80 9.82
C LEU A 140 -15.28 -3.31 10.95
N PHE A 141 -15.73 -2.06 10.85
CA PHE A 141 -16.68 -1.43 11.78
C PHE A 141 -17.90 -0.96 11.02
N ALA A 142 -19.07 -1.19 11.59
CA ALA A 142 -20.29 -0.53 11.14
C ALA A 142 -20.23 0.96 11.50
N GLY A 143 -20.58 1.81 10.55
CA GLY A 143 -20.63 3.25 10.78
C GLY A 143 -21.80 3.66 11.68
N SER A 144 -21.72 4.90 12.17
CA SER A 144 -22.81 5.56 12.88
C SER A 144 -23.32 6.77 12.08
N PRO A 145 -24.55 7.24 12.29
CA PRO A 145 -25.05 8.45 11.62
C PRO A 145 -24.14 9.66 11.83
N SER A 146 -23.63 9.87 13.04
CA SER A 146 -22.72 10.97 13.35
C SER A 146 -21.38 10.87 12.60
N LEU A 147 -20.85 9.66 12.43
CA LEU A 147 -19.64 9.43 11.65
C LEU A 147 -19.91 9.70 10.17
N HIS A 148 -21.05 9.26 9.65
CA HIS A 148 -21.43 9.52 8.26
C HIS A 148 -21.53 11.03 7.96
N GLU A 149 -22.21 11.79 8.80
CA GLU A 149 -22.32 13.25 8.67
C GLU A 149 -20.95 13.92 8.72
N TYR A 150 -20.11 13.52 9.67
CA TYR A 150 -18.75 14.04 9.80
C TYR A 150 -17.94 13.78 8.53
N VAL A 151 -17.88 12.53 8.06
CA VAL A 151 -17.06 12.15 6.91
C VAL A 151 -17.57 12.79 5.62
N SER A 152 -18.88 12.80 5.39
CA SER A 152 -19.50 13.38 4.19
C SER A 152 -19.32 14.90 4.08
N ALA A 153 -19.11 15.59 5.21
CA ALA A 153 -18.85 17.02 5.22
C ALA A 153 -17.41 17.37 4.77
N LEU A 154 -16.44 16.49 4.99
CA LEU A 154 -15.02 16.81 4.79
C LEU A 154 -14.68 17.27 3.36
N PRO A 155 -15.08 16.57 2.28
CA PRO A 155 -14.75 17.02 0.93
C PRO A 155 -15.39 18.39 0.61
N ARG A 156 -16.60 18.64 1.11
CA ARG A 156 -17.34 19.89 0.85
C ARG A 156 -16.78 21.07 1.60
N VAL A 157 -16.33 20.87 2.83
CA VAL A 157 -15.86 21.96 3.71
C VAL A 157 -14.39 22.28 3.48
N TYR A 158 -13.56 21.26 3.19
CA TYR A 158 -12.11 21.41 3.18
C TYR A 158 -11.47 21.13 1.81
N GLY A 159 -12.22 20.62 0.83
CA GLY A 159 -11.71 20.40 -0.53
C GLY A 159 -11.14 21.69 -1.12
N GLY A 160 -9.91 21.61 -1.67
CA GLY A 160 -9.22 22.75 -2.27
C GLY A 160 -8.63 23.77 -1.29
N LEU A 161 -8.75 23.58 0.03
CA LEU A 161 -8.15 24.48 1.03
C LEU A 161 -6.74 24.02 1.39
N GLN A 162 -5.83 24.99 1.56
CA GLN A 162 -4.53 24.71 2.18
C GLN A 162 -4.70 24.59 3.70
N ALA A 163 -4.79 23.35 4.17
CA ALA A 163 -4.95 23.07 5.59
C ALA A 163 -3.63 23.23 6.36
N SER A 164 -3.66 23.87 7.52
CA SER A 164 -2.51 23.89 8.42
C SER A 164 -2.28 22.49 9.03
N PRO A 165 -1.03 22.15 9.42
CA PRO A 165 -0.75 20.88 10.11
C PRO A 165 -1.61 20.63 11.34
N ALA A 166 -1.93 21.71 12.08
CA ALA A 166 -2.80 21.65 13.25
C ALA A 166 -4.24 21.26 12.90
N LEU A 167 -4.77 21.77 11.78
CA LEU A 167 -6.11 21.42 11.31
C LEU A 167 -6.19 19.97 10.85
N VAL A 168 -5.22 19.48 10.06
CA VAL A 168 -5.14 18.07 9.66
C VAL A 168 -5.14 17.15 10.89
N LYS A 169 -4.27 17.46 11.85
CA LYS A 169 -4.17 16.69 13.10
C LYS A 169 -5.50 16.71 13.88
N SER A 170 -6.12 17.87 14.02
CA SER A 170 -7.41 18.03 14.73
C SER A 170 -8.50 17.18 14.09
N LYS A 171 -8.61 17.16 12.75
CA LYS A 171 -9.62 16.38 12.05
C LYS A 171 -9.40 14.87 12.17
N LEU A 172 -8.15 14.42 12.15
CA LEU A 172 -7.82 13.01 12.37
C LEU A 172 -8.09 12.57 13.82
N LEU A 173 -7.79 13.42 14.81
CA LEU A 173 -8.12 13.12 16.21
C LEU A 173 -9.63 13.08 16.45
N GLU A 174 -10.38 14.04 15.89
CA GLU A 174 -11.83 14.09 15.97
C GLU A 174 -12.47 12.79 15.43
N LEU A 175 -11.99 12.33 14.24
CA LEU A 175 -12.42 11.05 13.67
C LEU A 175 -12.19 9.87 14.62
N LEU A 176 -10.98 9.77 15.18
CA LEU A 176 -10.63 8.67 16.09
C LEU A 176 -11.48 8.71 17.37
N LEU A 177 -11.76 9.90 17.91
CA LEU A 177 -12.62 10.06 19.08
C LEU A 177 -14.08 9.71 18.78
N LEU A 178 -14.59 10.08 17.60
CA LEU A 178 -15.95 9.69 17.17
C LEU A 178 -16.09 8.18 17.01
N LEU A 179 -15.07 7.51 16.45
CA LEU A 179 -15.03 6.06 16.35
C LEU A 179 -14.95 5.38 17.72
N ASP A 180 -14.15 5.92 18.64
CA ASP A 180 -13.97 5.37 19.97
C ASP A 180 -15.26 5.39 20.80
N LEU A 181 -16.15 6.38 20.57
CA LEU A 181 -17.47 6.44 21.20
C LEU A 181 -18.37 5.24 20.85
N HIS A 182 -18.15 4.63 19.67
CA HIS A 182 -18.94 3.50 19.18
C HIS A 182 -18.17 2.17 19.24
N ASP A 183 -16.89 2.18 19.59
CA ASP A 183 -16.05 0.98 19.71
C ASP A 183 -16.17 0.33 21.09
N HIS A 184 -17.33 -0.27 21.35
CA HIS A 184 -17.61 -0.94 22.62
C HIS A 184 -16.69 -2.14 22.91
N GLN A 185 -16.10 -2.73 21.85
CA GLN A 185 -15.20 -3.88 21.97
C GLN A 185 -13.73 -3.48 22.12
N GLY A 186 -13.39 -2.20 21.95
CA GLY A 186 -12.02 -1.68 22.02
C GLY A 186 -11.11 -2.17 20.88
N GLN A 187 -11.68 -2.47 19.71
CA GLN A 187 -10.94 -2.93 18.53
C GLN A 187 -10.04 -1.83 17.96
N LEU A 188 -10.57 -0.61 17.82
CA LEU A 188 -9.83 0.57 17.40
C LEU A 188 -8.61 0.82 18.30
N TRP A 189 -8.85 0.81 19.61
CA TRP A 189 -7.80 1.06 20.58
C TRP A 189 -6.69 0.00 20.49
N ARG A 190 -7.04 -1.29 20.42
CA ARG A 190 -6.08 -2.38 20.26
C ARG A 190 -5.29 -2.26 18.94
N PHE A 191 -5.98 -1.94 17.85
CA PHE A 191 -5.36 -1.70 16.55
C PHE A 191 -4.31 -0.58 16.65
N LEU A 192 -4.69 0.58 17.21
CA LEU A 192 -3.78 1.73 17.33
C LEU A 192 -2.63 1.51 18.31
N VAL A 193 -2.83 0.76 19.39
CA VAL A 193 -1.75 0.32 20.30
C VAL A 193 -0.74 -0.55 19.54
N HIS A 194 -1.24 -1.52 18.77
CA HIS A 194 -0.37 -2.34 17.93
C HIS A 194 0.41 -1.48 16.93
N GLU A 195 -0.26 -0.62 16.18
CA GLU A 195 0.35 0.28 15.21
C GLU A 195 1.40 1.21 15.85
N ASN A 196 1.14 1.72 17.05
CA ASN A 196 2.08 2.52 17.81
C ASN A 196 3.32 1.71 18.26
N SER A 197 3.15 0.42 18.57
CA SER A 197 4.25 -0.48 18.92
C SER A 197 5.11 -0.87 17.72
N GLN A 198 4.53 -0.89 16.52
CA GLN A 198 5.21 -1.21 15.26
C GLN A 198 6.15 -0.12 14.75
N ARG A 199 6.40 0.94 15.51
CA ARG A 199 7.46 1.94 15.24
C ARG A 199 8.85 1.31 15.13
N ALA A 200 9.00 0.07 15.59
CA ALA A 200 10.24 -0.67 15.47
C ALA A 200 10.62 -0.87 14.00
N ARG A 201 11.86 -0.50 13.68
CA ARG A 201 12.46 -0.68 12.35
C ARG A 201 12.29 -2.10 11.86
N ARG A 202 11.63 -2.27 10.72
CA ARG A 202 11.50 -3.60 10.10
C ARG A 202 12.86 -4.18 9.75
N ASN A 203 12.91 -5.50 9.75
CA ASN A 203 14.08 -6.22 9.26
C ASN A 203 14.26 -5.96 7.75
N ILE A 204 15.32 -5.22 7.38
CA ILE A 204 15.62 -4.86 6.00
C ILE A 204 15.66 -6.11 5.10
N LYS A 205 16.21 -7.23 5.60
CA LYS A 205 16.28 -8.48 4.81
C LYS A 205 14.90 -9.02 4.45
N GLN A 206 13.94 -8.89 5.36
CA GLN A 206 12.55 -9.31 5.12
C GLN A 206 11.86 -8.40 4.10
N VAL A 207 11.99 -7.08 4.25
CA VAL A 207 11.44 -6.10 3.29
C VAL A 207 12.02 -6.34 1.88
N MET A 208 13.32 -6.54 1.78
CA MET A 208 13.97 -6.77 0.49
C MET A 208 13.55 -8.10 -0.17
N ARG A 209 13.37 -9.17 0.60
CA ARG A 209 12.90 -10.46 0.06
C ARG A 209 11.46 -10.38 -0.45
N ALA A 210 10.61 -9.67 0.28
CA ALA A 210 9.20 -9.55 -0.08
C ALA A 210 8.97 -8.69 -1.34
N HIS A 211 9.84 -7.69 -1.58
CA HIS A 211 9.59 -6.67 -2.61
C HIS A 211 10.74 -6.50 -3.62
N ALA A 212 11.68 -7.46 -3.73
CA ALA A 212 12.90 -7.32 -4.57
C ALA A 212 12.61 -7.04 -6.05
N LEU A 213 11.48 -7.55 -6.55
CA LEU A 213 11.06 -7.45 -7.95
C LEU A 213 10.06 -6.30 -8.20
N ALA A 214 9.53 -5.70 -7.15
CA ALA A 214 8.62 -4.57 -7.27
C ALA A 214 9.34 -3.35 -7.84
N ASP A 215 8.62 -2.53 -8.64
CA ASP A 215 9.17 -1.29 -9.18
C ASP A 215 9.15 -0.19 -8.10
N LEU A 216 10.04 -0.36 -7.12
CA LEU A 216 10.19 0.53 -5.98
C LEU A 216 11.53 1.24 -6.03
N SER A 217 11.53 2.53 -5.70
CA SER A 217 12.75 3.32 -5.52
C SER A 217 13.44 3.00 -4.19
N VAL A 218 14.70 3.40 -4.04
CA VAL A 218 15.43 3.29 -2.76
C VAL A 218 14.73 4.08 -1.63
N ALA A 219 14.04 5.17 -1.97
CA ALA A 219 13.26 5.95 -1.02
C ALA A 219 12.05 5.17 -0.52
N ASP A 220 11.39 4.42 -1.41
CA ASP A 220 10.27 3.56 -1.05
C ASP A 220 10.70 2.43 -0.12
N TYR A 221 11.81 1.75 -0.41
CA TYR A 221 12.38 0.74 0.50
C TYR A 221 12.78 1.32 1.86
N ALA A 222 13.29 2.55 1.90
CA ALA A 222 13.57 3.23 3.16
C ALA A 222 12.28 3.43 3.96
N THR A 223 11.24 3.89 3.31
CA THR A 223 9.90 4.09 3.88
C THR A 223 9.31 2.77 4.38
N LEU A 224 9.30 1.74 3.53
CA LEU A 224 8.84 0.38 3.86
C LEU A 224 9.56 -0.22 5.07
N SER A 225 10.83 0.12 5.27
CA SER A 225 11.62 -0.34 6.40
C SER A 225 11.53 0.55 7.65
N GLY A 226 10.73 1.62 7.61
CA GLY A 226 10.58 2.59 8.69
C GLY A 226 11.84 3.42 8.93
N ARG A 227 12.61 3.74 7.88
CA ARG A 227 13.88 4.47 7.93
C ARG A 227 13.87 5.71 7.04
N SER A 228 14.72 6.70 7.37
CA SER A 228 15.12 7.70 6.39
C SER A 228 16.01 7.05 5.32
N VAL A 229 16.08 7.64 4.12
CA VAL A 229 16.90 7.12 3.00
C VAL A 229 18.36 6.91 3.43
N SER A 230 18.95 7.88 4.13
CA SER A 230 20.34 7.79 4.61
C SER A 230 20.54 6.67 5.64
N THR A 231 19.59 6.51 6.55
CA THR A 231 19.62 5.42 7.54
C THR A 231 19.46 4.05 6.87
N PHE A 232 18.52 3.96 5.90
CA PHE A 232 18.30 2.74 5.14
C PHE A 232 19.55 2.32 4.37
N GLN A 233 20.17 3.23 3.61
CA GLN A 233 21.37 2.94 2.85
C GLN A 233 22.52 2.45 3.74
N ARG A 234 22.73 3.08 4.90
CA ARG A 234 23.76 2.68 5.87
C ARG A 234 23.46 1.30 6.48
N ASP A 235 22.22 1.07 6.94
CA ASP A 235 21.84 -0.19 7.56
C ASP A 235 21.78 -1.32 6.53
N PHE A 236 21.35 -1.02 5.30
CA PHE A 236 21.37 -1.95 4.18
C PHE A 236 22.81 -2.41 3.85
N LYS A 237 23.74 -1.47 3.67
CA LYS A 237 25.13 -1.79 3.40
C LYS A 237 25.74 -2.66 4.51
N ARG A 238 25.35 -2.42 5.77
CA ARG A 238 25.77 -3.27 6.90
C ARG A 238 25.18 -4.69 6.82
N ALA A 239 23.93 -4.83 6.36
CA ALA A 239 23.20 -6.10 6.32
C ALA A 239 23.53 -6.97 5.11
N PHE A 240 23.85 -6.35 3.96
CA PHE A 240 24.07 -7.02 2.66
C PHE A 240 25.49 -6.85 2.09
N GLY A 241 26.31 -5.99 2.68
CA GLY A 241 27.68 -5.73 2.22
C GLY A 241 27.81 -4.77 1.04
N GLU A 242 26.71 -4.40 0.39
CA GLU A 242 26.65 -3.58 -0.82
C GLU A 242 25.56 -2.51 -0.77
N ALA A 243 25.53 -1.62 -1.76
CA ALA A 243 24.50 -0.58 -1.85
C ALA A 243 23.16 -1.17 -2.33
N PRO A 244 21.99 -0.60 -1.90
CA PRO A 244 20.67 -1.08 -2.29
C PRO A 244 20.46 -1.19 -3.80
N SER A 245 20.87 -0.17 -4.56
CA SER A 245 20.73 -0.14 -6.02
C SER A 245 21.53 -1.25 -6.73
N VAL A 246 22.68 -1.62 -6.20
CA VAL A 246 23.50 -2.71 -6.74
C VAL A 246 22.85 -4.06 -6.50
N TRP A 247 22.36 -4.27 -5.26
CA TRP A 247 21.66 -5.49 -4.87
C TRP A 247 20.37 -5.68 -5.66
N LEU A 248 19.54 -4.63 -5.78
CA LEU A 248 18.28 -4.66 -6.54
C LEU A 248 18.52 -4.99 -8.01
N ARG A 249 19.53 -4.35 -8.63
CA ARG A 249 19.88 -4.66 -10.02
C ARG A 249 20.26 -6.12 -10.20
N ARG A 250 21.04 -6.68 -9.27
CA ARG A 250 21.41 -8.10 -9.28
C ARG A 250 20.20 -9.00 -9.15
N ALA A 251 19.33 -8.77 -8.16
CA ALA A 251 18.13 -9.55 -7.92
C ALA A 251 17.19 -9.55 -9.16
N ARG A 252 17.02 -8.40 -9.80
CA ARG A 252 16.23 -8.27 -11.04
C ARG A 252 16.88 -8.99 -12.22
N LEU A 253 18.20 -8.96 -12.35
CA LEU A 253 18.92 -9.71 -13.38
C LEU A 253 18.84 -11.23 -13.14
N ASP A 254 18.92 -11.69 -11.88
CA ASP A 254 18.76 -13.10 -11.54
C ASP A 254 17.37 -13.62 -11.91
N HIS A 255 16.32 -12.87 -11.59
CA HIS A 255 14.95 -13.18 -12.01
C HIS A 255 14.78 -13.15 -13.54
N ALA A 256 15.34 -12.13 -14.20
CA ALA A 256 15.31 -12.04 -15.67
C ALA A 256 15.99 -13.25 -16.33
N ARG A 257 17.05 -13.78 -15.72
CA ARG A 257 17.72 -15.00 -16.22
C ARG A 257 16.76 -16.17 -16.26
N ASP A 258 15.99 -16.41 -15.22
CA ASP A 258 15.04 -17.51 -15.18
C ASP A 258 14.01 -17.39 -16.31
N ARG A 259 13.46 -16.18 -16.56
CA ARG A 259 12.58 -15.93 -17.72
C ARG A 259 13.28 -16.06 -19.09
N VAL A 260 14.55 -15.74 -19.17
CA VAL A 260 15.35 -15.93 -20.40
C VAL A 260 15.51 -17.42 -20.71
N ILE A 261 15.70 -18.24 -19.69
CA ILE A 261 15.93 -19.70 -19.83
C ILE A 261 14.60 -20.43 -20.10
N ASP A 262 13.59 -20.18 -19.29
CA ASP A 262 12.35 -20.96 -19.28
C ASP A 262 11.26 -20.40 -20.20
N GLY A 263 11.39 -19.16 -20.68
CA GLY A 263 10.31 -18.40 -21.26
C GLY A 263 10.34 -18.25 -22.77
N ASN A 264 9.13 -18.07 -23.33
CA ASN A 264 8.91 -17.65 -24.72
C ASN A 264 8.88 -16.12 -24.88
N ASP A 265 9.08 -15.36 -23.81
CA ASP A 265 9.02 -13.90 -23.80
C ASP A 265 10.13 -13.30 -24.67
N THR A 266 9.88 -12.15 -25.30
CA THR A 266 10.92 -11.42 -26.01
C THR A 266 11.94 -10.84 -25.04
N ILE A 267 13.17 -10.63 -25.51
CA ILE A 267 14.21 -9.99 -24.66
C ILE A 267 13.81 -8.57 -24.26
N ALA A 268 12.99 -7.89 -25.09
CA ALA A 268 12.47 -6.56 -24.77
C ALA A 268 11.46 -6.59 -23.62
N ASP A 269 10.53 -7.56 -23.63
CA ASP A 269 9.53 -7.73 -22.55
C ASP A 269 10.21 -8.12 -21.23
N ILE A 270 11.21 -9.02 -21.30
CA ILE A 270 11.99 -9.40 -20.11
C ILE A 270 12.75 -8.20 -19.54
N ALA A 271 13.34 -7.34 -20.41
CA ALA A 271 14.04 -6.15 -19.98
C ALA A 271 13.11 -5.17 -19.26
N LEU A 272 11.92 -4.94 -19.83
CA LEU A 272 10.89 -4.08 -19.24
C LEU A 272 10.43 -4.64 -17.87
N ALA A 273 10.07 -5.91 -17.81
CA ALA A 273 9.67 -6.57 -16.56
C ALA A 273 10.79 -6.62 -15.49
N ALA A 274 12.06 -6.54 -15.91
CA ALA A 274 13.20 -6.41 -15.00
C ALA A 274 13.48 -4.94 -14.58
N GLY A 275 12.59 -3.99 -14.96
CA GLY A 275 12.70 -2.57 -14.61
C GLY A 275 13.77 -1.81 -15.39
N PHE A 276 14.08 -2.25 -16.63
CA PHE A 276 14.99 -1.53 -17.53
C PHE A 276 14.16 -0.79 -18.59
N SER A 277 14.31 0.54 -18.65
CA SER A 277 13.67 1.39 -19.66
C SER A 277 14.25 1.23 -21.07
N ASP A 278 15.44 0.61 -21.21
CA ASP A 278 16.15 0.40 -22.47
C ASP A 278 16.72 -1.02 -22.54
N THR A 279 16.32 -1.76 -23.58
CA THR A 279 16.76 -3.13 -23.87
C THR A 279 18.28 -3.22 -24.08
N SER A 280 18.91 -2.21 -24.69
CA SER A 280 20.37 -2.21 -24.88
C SER A 280 21.13 -2.10 -23.56
N HIS A 281 20.58 -1.30 -22.65
CA HIS A 281 21.14 -1.16 -21.29
C HIS A 281 20.96 -2.47 -20.50
N PHE A 282 19.81 -3.12 -20.62
CA PHE A 282 19.59 -4.47 -20.04
C PHE A 282 20.59 -5.49 -20.57
N ILE A 283 20.76 -5.60 -21.90
CA ILE A 283 21.71 -6.57 -22.51
C ILE A 283 23.14 -6.35 -22.00
N LYS A 284 23.57 -5.09 -21.90
CA LYS A 284 24.90 -4.76 -21.35
C LYS A 284 25.05 -5.17 -19.88
N ALA A 285 24.03 -4.85 -19.06
CA ALA A 285 24.02 -5.20 -17.64
C ALA A 285 23.99 -6.72 -17.43
N TYR A 286 23.16 -7.43 -18.20
CA TYR A 286 23.04 -8.87 -18.20
C TYR A 286 24.37 -9.55 -18.58
N LYS A 287 25.00 -9.11 -19.70
CA LYS A 287 26.30 -9.63 -20.12
C LYS A 287 27.40 -9.37 -19.09
N ALA A 288 27.38 -8.19 -18.46
CA ALA A 288 28.35 -7.87 -17.40
C ALA A 288 28.17 -8.76 -16.16
N HIS A 289 26.94 -9.19 -15.86
CA HIS A 289 26.63 -10.01 -14.70
C HIS A 289 26.82 -11.50 -14.95
N PHE A 290 26.43 -12.03 -16.13
CA PHE A 290 26.45 -13.46 -16.45
C PHE A 290 27.54 -13.87 -17.46
N ASN A 291 28.38 -12.94 -17.91
CA ASN A 291 29.41 -13.12 -18.95
C ASN A 291 28.91 -13.58 -20.31
N GLN A 292 27.59 -13.58 -20.53
CA GLN A 292 26.93 -13.93 -21.80
C GLN A 292 25.69 -13.08 -22.00
N THR A 293 25.32 -12.86 -23.28
CA THR A 293 24.10 -12.12 -23.60
C THR A 293 22.84 -12.97 -23.32
N PRO A 294 21.67 -12.32 -23.10
CA PRO A 294 20.41 -13.09 -22.93
C PRO A 294 20.14 -14.07 -24.08
N LYS A 295 20.40 -13.65 -25.32
CA LYS A 295 20.23 -14.52 -26.50
C LYS A 295 21.16 -15.72 -26.48
N GLN A 296 22.44 -15.53 -26.12
CA GLN A 296 23.40 -16.61 -25.98
C GLN A 296 22.98 -17.59 -24.85
N HIS A 297 22.52 -17.06 -23.74
CA HIS A 297 22.10 -17.87 -22.60
C HIS A 297 20.90 -18.75 -22.96
N ARG A 298 19.90 -18.23 -23.70
CA ARG A 298 18.75 -18.98 -24.22
C ARG A 298 19.15 -20.10 -25.16
N LEU A 299 20.14 -19.85 -26.04
CA LEU A 299 20.58 -20.86 -27.05
C LEU A 299 21.43 -21.97 -26.47
N HIS A 300 22.07 -21.80 -25.31
CA HIS A 300 22.90 -22.85 -24.70
C HIS A 300 22.09 -23.89 -23.93
N LEU A 301 20.80 -23.71 -23.75
CA LEU A 301 19.92 -24.58 -22.96
C LEU A 301 18.75 -25.14 -23.81
N ALA A 302 18.61 -24.73 -25.07
CA ALA A 302 17.72 -25.30 -26.08
C ALA A 302 18.51 -26.32 -26.93
#